data_1215e0560299f685164151f7ddb0f88b
#
_entry.id   1215e0560299f685164151f7ddb0f88b
#
_cell.length_a   1.000
_cell.length_b   1.000
_cell.length_c   1.000
_cell.angle_alpha   90.00
_cell.angle_beta   90.00
_cell.angle_gamma   90.00
#
_symmetry.space_group_name_H-M   'P 1'
#
loop_
_entity.id
_entity.type
_entity.pdbx_description
1 polymer ?
#
loop_
_entity_poly.entity_id
_entity_poly.type
_entity_poly.pdbx_seq_one_letter_code
_entity_poly.pdbx_strand_id
1 'polypeptide(L)'
;GGNFTQMNVCDNMKTSISGSAENIAYKERMPNLPYIFADSDVTFYWRDLWKKGNALTVSYDNQYLHSFTYYSSKIGSNKGDYVVPSQFSHNLSLSYSLRSGRYNLSFECRNFTDEQLYDNFSLQKAGRAFYGKVRVYFGN
;
A
#
# COMPACT_ATOMS: atom_id res chain seq x y z
N GLY A 1 3.87 -6.17 12.99
CA GLY A 1 2.47 -5.70 13.09
C GLY A 1 1.63 -6.17 11.94
N GLY A 2 0.34 -5.89 12.02
CA GLY A 2 -0.59 -6.19 10.93
C GLY A 2 -1.95 -5.56 11.18
N ASN A 3 -2.62 -5.19 10.10
CA ASN A 3 -3.94 -4.60 10.12
C ASN A 3 -4.79 -5.22 9.01
N PHE A 4 -6.05 -5.49 9.32
CA PHE A 4 -7.04 -5.94 8.36
C PHE A 4 -8.26 -5.03 8.49
N THR A 5 -8.70 -4.47 7.39
CA THR A 5 -9.86 -3.58 7.35
C THR A 5 -10.85 -4.05 6.30
N GLN A 6 -12.09 -4.17 6.72
CA GLN A 6 -13.23 -4.36 5.84
C GLN A 6 -14.20 -3.20 6.02
N MET A 7 -14.53 -2.51 4.94
CA MET A 7 -15.48 -1.41 4.93
C MET A 7 -16.68 -1.73 4.05
N ASN A 8 -17.85 -1.33 4.48
CA ASN A 8 -19.06 -1.40 3.65
C ASN A 8 -19.68 -0.01 3.60
N VAL A 9 -19.26 0.77 2.60
CA VAL A 9 -19.74 2.13 2.40
C VAL A 9 -20.65 2.13 1.18
N CYS A 10 -21.93 2.45 1.40
CA CYS A 10 -22.95 2.51 0.37
C CYS A 10 -23.63 3.87 0.36
N ASP A 11 -24.12 4.28 -0.79
CA ASP A 11 -24.96 5.46 -0.87
C ASP A 11 -26.34 5.16 -0.23
N ASN A 12 -26.71 5.93 0.77
CA ASN A 12 -27.93 5.74 1.55
C ASN A 12 -29.02 6.77 1.21
N MET A 13 -28.79 7.64 0.24
CA MET A 13 -29.77 8.63 -0.22
C MET A 13 -30.72 8.02 -1.24
N LYS A 14 -32.01 7.94 -0.89
CA LYS A 14 -33.06 7.38 -1.77
C LYS A 14 -33.43 8.28 -2.95
N THR A 15 -33.26 9.58 -2.77
CA THR A 15 -33.63 10.59 -3.78
C THR A 15 -32.39 11.35 -4.24
N SER A 16 -32.39 11.80 -5.49
CA SER A 16 -31.33 12.68 -6.01
C SER A 16 -31.30 14.01 -5.24
N ILE A 17 -30.21 14.74 -5.35
CA ILE A 17 -30.01 16.06 -4.72
C ILE A 17 -31.09 17.04 -5.19
N SER A 18 -31.61 16.89 -6.39
CA SER A 18 -32.74 17.67 -6.90
C SER A 18 -34.10 17.31 -6.29
N GLY A 19 -34.18 16.27 -5.48
CA GLY A 19 -35.37 15.92 -4.69
C GLY A 19 -36.54 15.27 -5.42
N SER A 20 -36.47 15.08 -6.74
CA SER A 20 -37.58 14.61 -7.54
C SER A 20 -37.35 13.29 -8.29
N ALA A 21 -36.14 12.79 -8.32
CA ALA A 21 -35.83 11.53 -9.00
C ALA A 21 -35.26 10.49 -8.03
N GLU A 22 -35.50 9.21 -8.32
CA GLU A 22 -34.91 8.11 -7.58
C GLU A 22 -33.37 8.10 -7.79
N ASN A 23 -32.62 7.94 -6.71
CA ASN A 23 -31.16 7.86 -6.78
C ASN A 23 -30.74 6.49 -7.29
N ILE A 24 -30.20 6.44 -8.48
CA ILE A 24 -29.72 5.21 -9.13
C ILE A 24 -28.62 4.52 -8.30
N ALA A 25 -27.84 5.29 -7.53
CA ALA A 25 -26.76 4.77 -6.69
C ALA A 25 -27.24 4.29 -5.31
N TYR A 26 -28.54 4.36 -5.01
CA TYR A 26 -29.06 3.95 -3.69
C TYR A 26 -28.70 2.51 -3.35
N LYS A 27 -28.07 2.30 -2.20
CA LYS A 27 -27.51 1.04 -1.72
C LYS A 27 -26.36 0.45 -2.55
N GLU A 28 -25.87 1.17 -3.55
CA GLU A 28 -24.67 0.77 -4.26
C GLU A 28 -23.41 1.10 -3.44
N ARG A 29 -22.38 0.28 -3.60
CA ARG A 29 -21.08 0.56 -3.02
C ARG A 29 -20.48 1.81 -3.61
N MET A 30 -19.82 2.59 -2.77
CA MET A 30 -19.08 3.76 -3.22
C MET A 30 -17.98 3.31 -4.20
N PRO A 31 -17.95 3.87 -5.41
CA PRO A 31 -16.91 3.57 -6.37
C PRO A 31 -15.55 4.15 -5.93
N ASN A 32 -14.48 3.67 -6.55
CA ASN A 32 -13.11 4.11 -6.30
C ASN A 32 -12.64 3.98 -4.84
N LEU A 33 -13.20 3.01 -4.13
CA LEU A 33 -12.86 2.74 -2.74
C LEU A 33 -12.68 1.23 -2.55
N PRO A 34 -11.48 0.74 -2.22
CA PRO A 34 -11.29 -0.65 -1.85
C PRO A 34 -12.01 -0.93 -0.53
N TYR A 35 -12.82 -1.96 -0.48
CA TYR A 35 -13.61 -2.30 0.70
C TYR A 35 -12.95 -3.38 1.59
N ILE A 36 -11.91 -4.03 1.09
CA ILE A 36 -11.04 -4.92 1.86
C ILE A 36 -9.61 -4.51 1.58
N PHE A 37 -8.87 -4.22 2.64
CA PHE A 37 -7.43 -4.02 2.57
C PHE A 37 -6.76 -4.54 3.84
N ALA A 38 -5.54 -5.00 3.68
CA ALA A 38 -4.73 -5.48 4.78
C ALA A 38 -3.28 -5.06 4.56
N ASP A 39 -2.60 -4.81 5.64
CA ASP A 39 -1.17 -4.58 5.67
C ASP A 39 -0.54 -5.38 6.79
N SER A 40 0.69 -5.80 6.60
CA SER A 40 1.49 -6.38 7.67
C SER A 40 2.96 -6.01 7.52
N ASP A 41 3.62 -5.91 8.65
CA ASP A 41 5.06 -5.68 8.74
C ASP A 41 5.71 -6.65 9.73
N VAL A 42 6.92 -7.06 9.39
CA VAL A 42 7.78 -7.86 10.26
C VAL A 42 9.18 -7.25 10.23
N THR A 43 9.69 -6.92 11.39
CA THR A 43 11.03 -6.37 11.52
C THR A 43 11.88 -7.22 12.46
N PHE A 44 13.03 -7.63 11.97
CA PHE A 44 14.06 -8.30 12.74
C PHE A 44 15.18 -7.31 13.03
N TYR A 45 15.61 -7.31 14.27
CA TYR A 45 16.66 -6.43 14.73
C TYR A 45 17.71 -7.20 15.52
N TRP A 46 18.98 -7.12 15.06
CA TRP A 46 20.14 -7.74 15.71
C TRP A 46 21.12 -6.67 16.16
N ARG A 47 21.42 -6.65 17.46
CA ARG A 47 22.47 -5.81 18.03
C ARG A 47 23.80 -6.55 18.04
N ASP A 48 24.86 -5.77 17.98
CA ASP A 48 26.24 -6.24 18.08
C ASP A 48 26.59 -7.34 17.06
N LEU A 49 25.92 -7.33 15.92
CA LEU A 49 26.16 -8.28 14.83
C LEU A 49 27.55 -8.02 14.24
N TRP A 50 28.38 -9.07 14.23
CA TRP A 50 29.79 -9.11 13.82
C TRP A 50 30.74 -8.24 14.66
N LYS A 51 30.32 -7.12 15.22
CA LYS A 51 31.13 -6.23 16.04
C LYS A 51 30.23 -5.43 16.99
N LYS A 52 30.72 -5.25 18.22
CA LYS A 52 30.06 -4.44 19.25
C LYS A 52 29.79 -3.01 18.73
N GLY A 53 28.57 -2.53 18.94
CA GLY A 53 28.12 -1.23 18.45
C GLY A 53 27.61 -1.23 17.01
N ASN A 54 27.52 -2.37 16.35
CA ASN A 54 26.86 -2.51 15.06
C ASN A 54 25.45 -3.09 15.24
N ALA A 55 24.54 -2.74 14.33
CA ALA A 55 23.20 -3.29 14.34
C ALA A 55 22.71 -3.54 12.91
N LEU A 56 21.98 -4.64 12.73
CA LEU A 56 21.31 -4.99 11.50
C LEU A 56 19.82 -4.96 11.73
N THR A 57 19.11 -4.31 10.83
CA THR A 57 17.64 -4.33 10.76
C THR A 57 17.23 -4.87 9.41
N VAL A 58 16.34 -5.84 9.41
CA VAL A 58 15.69 -6.38 8.21
C VAL A 58 14.19 -6.19 8.42
N SER A 59 13.55 -5.45 7.54
CA SER A 59 12.10 -5.24 7.58
C SER A 59 11.47 -5.72 6.29
N TYR A 60 10.39 -6.44 6.44
CA TYR A 60 9.50 -6.86 5.38
C TYR A 60 8.13 -6.26 5.65
N ASP A 61 7.56 -5.59 4.66
CA ASP A 61 6.19 -5.11 4.70
C ASP A 61 5.44 -5.53 3.45
N ASN A 62 4.15 -5.74 3.61
CA ASN A 62 3.25 -6.05 2.50
C ASN A 62 1.92 -5.32 2.66
N GLN A 63 1.26 -5.11 1.53
CA GLN A 63 -0.05 -4.49 1.46
C GLN A 63 -0.91 -5.22 0.45
N TYR A 64 -2.10 -5.62 0.88
CA TYR A 64 -3.14 -6.19 0.05
C TYR A 64 -4.29 -5.20 -0.13
N LEU A 65 -4.70 -4.99 -1.38
CA LEU A 65 -5.90 -4.26 -1.75
C LEU A 65 -6.80 -5.19 -2.57
N HIS A 66 -8.04 -5.34 -2.14
CA HIS A 66 -9.02 -6.10 -2.93
C HIS A 66 -9.50 -5.31 -4.13
N SER A 67 -9.89 -6.00 -5.18
CA SER A 67 -10.41 -5.36 -6.39
C SER A 67 -11.62 -4.45 -6.10
N PHE A 68 -11.70 -3.34 -6.79
CA PHE A 68 -12.79 -2.39 -6.66
C PHE A 68 -13.12 -1.75 -8.01
N THR A 69 -14.34 -1.21 -8.12
CA THR A 69 -14.78 -0.56 -9.34
C THR A 69 -14.49 0.94 -9.30
N TYR A 70 -14.07 1.50 -10.42
CA TYR A 70 -13.84 2.94 -10.56
C TYR A 70 -15.13 3.73 -10.65
N TYR A 71 -16.15 3.17 -11.34
CA TYR A 71 -17.50 3.72 -11.42
C TYR A 71 -18.51 2.84 -10.67
N SER A 72 -19.65 3.44 -10.31
CA SER A 72 -20.78 2.66 -9.81
C SER A 72 -21.24 1.64 -10.87
N SER A 73 -21.56 0.44 -10.45
CA SER A 73 -22.05 -0.64 -11.31
C SER A 73 -23.31 -0.29 -12.08
N LYS A 74 -24.08 0.71 -11.62
CA LYS A 74 -25.31 1.18 -12.24
C LYS A 74 -25.12 2.40 -13.14
N ILE A 75 -24.07 3.16 -12.96
CA ILE A 75 -23.85 4.43 -13.69
C ILE A 75 -22.84 4.23 -14.82
N GLY A 76 -22.09 3.14 -14.85
CA GLY A 76 -21.12 2.84 -15.90
C GLY A 76 -21.74 2.02 -17.04
N SER A 77 -21.38 2.34 -18.26
CA SER A 77 -21.94 1.72 -19.46
C SER A 77 -21.51 0.26 -19.66
N ASN A 78 -20.43 -0.22 -19.06
CA ASN A 78 -19.92 -1.57 -19.24
C ASN A 78 -19.45 -2.17 -17.91
N LYS A 79 -20.12 -3.23 -17.51
CA LYS A 79 -19.76 -4.04 -16.36
C LYS A 79 -18.42 -4.73 -16.63
N GLY A 80 -17.37 -4.31 -15.97
CA GLY A 80 -16.07 -4.95 -16.02
C GLY A 80 -14.93 -4.12 -16.60
N ASP A 81 -15.20 -3.11 -17.43
CA ASP A 81 -14.16 -2.33 -18.11
C ASP A 81 -13.41 -1.36 -17.18
N TYR A 82 -13.93 -1.14 -15.97
CA TYR A 82 -13.39 -0.16 -15.01
C TYR A 82 -13.15 -0.76 -13.64
N VAL A 83 -12.62 -1.97 -13.61
CA VAL A 83 -12.25 -2.65 -12.38
C VAL A 83 -10.75 -2.48 -12.16
N VAL A 84 -10.38 -1.93 -11.01
CA VAL A 84 -9.00 -2.02 -10.52
C VAL A 84 -8.81 -3.41 -9.93
N PRO A 85 -7.86 -4.22 -10.44
CA PRO A 85 -7.67 -5.58 -9.96
C PRO A 85 -7.19 -5.59 -8.51
N SER A 86 -7.32 -6.72 -7.84
CA SER A 86 -6.68 -6.93 -6.54
C SER A 86 -5.16 -6.84 -6.69
N GLN A 87 -4.51 -6.26 -5.70
CA GLN A 87 -3.09 -5.95 -5.71
C GLN A 87 -2.45 -6.44 -4.42
N PHE A 88 -1.26 -6.97 -4.54
CA PHE A 88 -0.50 -7.44 -3.38
C PHE A 88 0.96 -7.01 -3.52
N SER A 89 1.33 -5.93 -2.87
CA SER A 89 2.69 -5.40 -2.91
C SER A 89 3.54 -5.93 -1.76
N HIS A 90 4.81 -6.17 -2.05
CA HIS A 90 5.80 -6.66 -1.10
C HIS A 90 7.03 -5.78 -1.15
N ASN A 91 7.50 -5.35 0.00
CA ASN A 91 8.69 -4.52 0.14
C ASN A 91 9.67 -5.16 1.13
N LEU A 92 10.93 -5.00 0.86
CA LEU A 92 12.01 -5.49 1.71
C LEU A 92 13.01 -4.37 1.95
N SER A 93 13.37 -4.13 3.19
CA SER A 93 14.41 -3.18 3.55
C SER A 93 15.48 -3.82 4.45
N LEU A 94 16.71 -3.43 4.21
CA LEU A 94 17.89 -3.82 4.96
C LEU A 94 18.62 -2.56 5.41
N SER A 95 18.89 -2.43 6.69
CA SER A 95 19.65 -1.31 7.23
C SER A 95 20.77 -1.81 8.14
N TYR A 96 21.98 -1.39 7.89
CA TYR A 96 23.15 -1.73 8.70
C TYR A 96 23.78 -0.48 9.30
N SER A 97 23.82 -0.45 10.61
CA SER A 97 24.38 0.62 11.41
C SER A 97 25.75 0.22 11.96
N LEU A 98 26.75 1.06 11.79
CA LEU A 98 28.14 0.84 12.18
C LEU A 98 28.57 1.89 13.22
N ARG A 99 29.47 1.49 14.10
CA ARG A 99 30.08 2.36 15.12
C ARG A 99 29.02 3.14 15.92
N SER A 100 28.08 2.42 16.52
CA SER A 100 27.00 2.98 17.35
C SER A 100 26.17 4.05 16.62
N GLY A 101 25.93 3.83 15.31
CA GLY A 101 25.07 4.72 14.49
C GLY A 101 25.81 5.79 13.72
N ARG A 102 27.13 5.90 13.84
CA ARG A 102 27.91 6.92 13.08
C ARG A 102 27.79 6.76 11.56
N TYR A 103 27.72 5.53 11.07
CA TYR A 103 27.50 5.21 9.67
C TYR A 103 26.27 4.34 9.55
N ASN A 104 25.36 4.68 8.65
CA ASN A 104 24.18 3.89 8.37
C ASN A 104 24.09 3.67 6.86
N LEU A 105 24.02 2.40 6.48
CA LEU A 105 23.80 1.94 5.12
C LEU A 105 22.40 1.35 5.05
N SER A 106 21.60 1.76 4.10
CA SER A 106 20.27 1.19 3.89
C SER A 106 20.07 0.82 2.44
N PHE A 107 19.44 -0.31 2.23
CA PHE A 107 19.00 -0.79 0.94
C PHE A 107 17.51 -1.14 1.04
N GLU A 108 16.72 -0.74 0.06
CA GLU A 108 15.29 -0.99 0.02
C GLU A 108 14.91 -1.48 -1.39
N CYS A 109 14.14 -2.54 -1.44
CA CYS A 109 13.53 -3.06 -2.65
C CYS A 109 12.00 -2.96 -2.49
N ARG A 110 11.39 -2.06 -3.21
CA ARG A 110 9.93 -1.89 -3.27
C ARG A 110 9.35 -2.75 -4.38
N ASN A 111 8.18 -3.31 -4.09
CA ASN A 111 7.46 -4.18 -5.02
C ASN A 111 8.38 -5.25 -5.64
N PHE A 112 9.07 -6.03 -4.78
CA PHE A 112 10.09 -6.96 -5.24
C PHE A 112 9.53 -8.11 -6.10
N THR A 113 8.23 -8.37 -6.02
CA THR A 113 7.51 -9.32 -6.89
C THR A 113 7.24 -8.76 -8.28
N ASP A 114 7.45 -7.44 -8.49
CA ASP A 114 7.19 -6.73 -9.75
C ASP A 114 5.73 -6.80 -10.19
N GLU A 115 4.82 -6.77 -9.23
CA GLU A 115 3.39 -6.80 -9.52
C GLU A 115 2.91 -5.46 -10.10
N GLN A 116 1.95 -5.52 -10.98
CA GLN A 116 1.32 -4.33 -11.54
C GLN A 116 0.40 -3.68 -10.49
N LEU A 117 0.81 -2.53 -9.99
CA LEU A 117 0.09 -1.79 -8.94
C LEU A 117 -0.55 -0.53 -9.51
N TYR A 118 -1.71 -0.17 -9.00
CA TYR A 118 -2.47 1.00 -9.42
C TYR A 118 -2.87 1.84 -8.22
N ASP A 119 -2.74 3.16 -8.32
CA ASP A 119 -3.30 4.10 -7.33
C ASP A 119 -4.77 4.36 -7.60
N ASN A 120 -5.09 4.55 -8.88
CA ASN A 120 -6.42 4.77 -9.40
C ASN A 120 -6.56 4.03 -10.72
N PHE A 121 -7.77 4.03 -11.27
CA PHE A 121 -8.00 3.50 -12.60
C PHE A 121 -7.05 4.14 -13.63
N SER A 122 -6.35 3.30 -14.38
CA SER A 122 -5.37 3.68 -15.40
C SER A 122 -4.12 4.41 -14.88
N LEU A 123 -3.95 4.61 -13.59
CA LEU A 123 -2.75 5.23 -13.01
C LEU A 123 -1.86 4.16 -12.39
N GLN A 124 -0.98 3.61 -13.18
CA GLN A 124 -0.04 2.57 -12.76
C GLN A 124 1.09 3.17 -11.91
N LYS A 125 1.37 2.53 -10.79
CA LYS A 125 2.58 2.80 -10.00
C LYS A 125 3.83 2.27 -10.70
N ALA A 126 4.99 2.79 -10.28
CA ALA A 126 6.26 2.20 -10.66
C ALA A 126 6.30 0.72 -10.27
N GLY A 127 6.87 -0.12 -11.14
CA GLY A 127 7.17 -1.51 -10.86
C GLY A 127 8.24 -1.65 -9.78
N ARG A 128 9.00 -2.73 -9.80
CA ARG A 128 10.10 -2.95 -8.87
C ARG A 128 11.09 -1.81 -8.86
N ALA A 129 11.41 -1.30 -7.68
CA ALA A 129 12.34 -0.19 -7.50
C ALA A 129 13.34 -0.49 -6.38
N PHE A 130 14.59 -0.08 -6.61
CA PHE A 130 15.69 -0.25 -5.67
C PHE A 130 16.19 1.11 -5.19
N TYR A 131 16.41 1.22 -3.89
CA TYR A 131 16.92 2.43 -3.26
C TYR A 131 18.12 2.10 -2.40
N GLY A 132 19.18 2.89 -2.53
CA GLY A 132 20.34 2.85 -1.66
C GLY A 132 20.49 4.17 -0.92
N LYS A 133 20.79 4.14 0.37
CA LYS A 133 21.02 5.32 1.19
C LYS A 133 22.22 5.12 2.09
N VAL A 134 23.10 6.11 2.08
CA VAL A 134 24.24 6.19 2.99
C VAL A 134 24.06 7.44 3.85
N ARG A 135 24.16 7.28 5.16
CA ARG A 135 24.12 8.40 6.10
C ARG A 135 25.36 8.35 7.00
N VAL A 136 26.03 9.47 7.12
CA VAL A 136 27.22 9.67 7.97
C VAL A 136 26.94 10.79 8.96
N TYR A 137 27.17 10.54 10.23
CA TYR A 137 27.09 11.56 11.27
C TYR A 137 28.49 12.05 11.62
N PHE A 138 28.70 13.34 11.44
CA PHE A 138 29.91 14.04 11.84
C PHE A 138 29.60 14.75 13.18
N GLY A 139 30.13 14.20 14.26
CA GLY A 139 30.00 14.77 15.60
C GLY A 139 31.18 14.32 16.45
N ASN A 140 31.67 15.20 17.29
CA ASN A 140 32.66 14.88 18.32
C ASN A 140 32.02 14.03 19.42
#